data_d474e1a49063500d5923e857f0910574
#
_entry.id   d474e1a49063500d5923e857f0910574
#
_cell.length_a   1.000
_cell.length_b   1.000
_cell.length_c   1.000
_cell.angle_alpha   90.00
_cell.angle_beta   90.00
_cell.angle_gamma   90.00
#
_symmetry.space_group_name_H-M   'P 1'
#
loop_
_entity.id
_entity.type
_entity.pdbx_description
1 polymer ?
#
loop_
_entity_poly.entity_id
_entity_poly.type
_entity_poly.pdbx_seq_one_letter_code
_entity_poly.pdbx_strand_id
1 'polypeptide(L)' 'MTQIDLNHIGLSISRRWEAIKWLEKNYGTMNQGLWRIYNLRFIKFKEDKHATLFFLKWS' A
#
# COMPACT_ATOMS: atom_id res chain seq x y z
N MET A 1 -8.64 -8.14 -7.48
CA MET A 1 -8.11 -7.33 -6.37
C MET A 1 -6.73 -7.82 -5.99
N THR A 2 -5.74 -6.94 -5.96
CA THR A 2 -4.35 -7.32 -5.76
C THR A 2 -3.91 -6.99 -4.33
N GLN A 3 -3.20 -7.91 -3.70
CA GLN A 3 -2.70 -7.74 -2.34
C GLN A 3 -1.16 -7.76 -2.35
N ILE A 4 -0.57 -6.84 -1.59
CA ILE A 4 0.88 -6.78 -1.42
C ILE A 4 1.23 -7.07 0.04
N ASP A 5 2.18 -7.96 0.26
CA ASP A 5 2.69 -8.30 1.59
C ASP A 5 3.94 -7.45 1.86
N LEU A 6 3.84 -6.52 2.80
CA LEU A 6 4.96 -5.62 3.12
C LEU A 6 6.16 -6.36 3.71
N ASN A 7 5.95 -7.51 4.34
CA ASN A 7 7.05 -8.35 4.80
C ASN A 7 7.83 -8.93 3.62
N HIS A 8 7.13 -9.26 2.54
CA HIS A 8 7.75 -9.83 1.35
C HIS A 8 8.70 -8.84 0.69
N ILE A 9 8.32 -7.57 0.62
CA ILE A 9 9.17 -6.55 0.02
C ILE A 9 10.15 -5.92 1.01
N GLY A 10 10.12 -6.37 2.28
CA GLY A 10 11.13 -5.98 3.27
C GLY A 10 11.01 -4.57 3.81
N LEU A 11 9.82 -3.98 3.80
CA LEU A 11 9.63 -2.64 4.34
C LEU A 11 9.69 -2.62 5.86
N SER A 12 10.53 -1.75 6.41
CA SER A 12 10.59 -1.52 7.85
C SER A 12 9.31 -0.84 8.34
N ILE A 13 9.06 -0.87 9.65
CA ILE A 13 7.87 -0.26 10.22
C ILE A 13 7.81 1.24 9.88
N SER A 14 8.91 1.95 10.02
CA SER A 14 8.96 3.38 9.70
C SER A 14 8.57 3.64 8.24
N ARG A 15 9.07 2.81 7.33
CA ARG A 15 8.77 2.96 5.92
C ARG A 15 7.33 2.61 5.59
N ARG A 16 6.72 1.70 6.37
CA ARG A 16 5.30 1.37 6.19
C ARG A 16 4.42 2.58 6.48
N TRP A 17 4.74 3.36 7.51
CA TRP A 17 4.01 4.58 7.80
C TRP A 17 4.18 5.63 6.71
N GLU A 18 5.40 5.76 6.15
CA GLU A 18 5.64 6.64 5.02
C GLU A 18 4.83 6.20 3.80
N ALA A 19 4.76 4.89 3.56
CA ALA A 19 3.98 4.34 2.45
C ALA A 19 2.50 4.66 2.59
N ILE A 20 1.97 4.57 3.82
CA ILE A 20 0.57 4.92 4.08
C ILE A 20 0.31 6.38 3.73
N LYS A 21 1.20 7.27 4.15
CA LYS A 21 1.06 8.70 3.81
C LYS A 21 1.11 8.93 2.31
N TRP A 22 1.98 8.21 1.62
CA TRP A 22 2.09 8.30 0.18
C TRP A 22 0.79 7.83 -0.50
N LEU A 23 0.21 6.74 -0.01
CA LEU A 23 -1.06 6.24 -0.53
C LEU A 23 -2.18 7.24 -0.31
N GLU A 24 -2.25 7.84 0.88
CA GLU A 24 -3.27 8.85 1.17
C GLU A 24 -3.14 10.06 0.26
N LYS A 25 -1.91 10.48 -0.02
CA LYS A 25 -1.67 11.63 -0.88
C LYS A 25 -2.07 11.35 -2.33
N ASN A 26 -1.83 10.15 -2.81
CA ASN A 26 -2.02 9.81 -4.23
C ASN A 26 -3.39 9.22 -4.54
N TYR A 27 -3.97 8.47 -3.60
CA TYR A 27 -5.22 7.73 -3.84
C TYR A 27 -6.33 8.05 -2.84
N GLY A 28 -6.08 8.98 -1.93
CA GLY A 28 -7.04 9.32 -0.89
C GLY A 28 -6.95 8.38 0.30
N THR A 29 -7.81 8.62 1.30
CA THR A 29 -7.81 7.80 2.51
C THR A 29 -8.45 6.43 2.26
N MET A 30 -8.29 5.52 3.23
CA MET A 30 -8.91 4.20 3.15
C MET A 30 -10.44 4.27 3.00
N ASN A 31 -11.05 5.33 3.51
CA ASN A 31 -12.50 5.51 3.41
C ASN A 31 -12.97 5.67 1.97
N GLN A 32 -12.09 6.08 1.06
CA GLN A 32 -12.44 6.22 -0.35
C GLN A 32 -12.41 4.90 -1.11
N GLY A 33 -11.86 3.85 -0.51
CA GLY A 33 -11.99 2.49 -1.03
C GLY A 33 -11.02 2.05 -2.11
N LEU A 34 -10.04 2.87 -2.46
CA LEU A 34 -9.06 2.49 -3.48
C LEU A 34 -7.98 1.55 -2.95
N TRP A 35 -7.73 1.60 -1.66
CA TRP A 35 -6.75 0.74 -1.01
C TRP A 35 -7.13 0.52 0.45
N ARG A 36 -6.59 -0.54 1.04
CA ARG A 36 -6.82 -0.83 2.46
C ARG A 36 -5.63 -1.60 3.01
N ILE A 37 -5.25 -1.30 4.26
CA ILE A 37 -4.14 -1.98 4.92
C ILE A 37 -4.64 -2.79 6.10
N TYR A 38 -4.04 -3.98 6.30
CA TYR A 38 -4.39 -4.91 7.38
C TYR A 38 -3.14 -5.26 8.17
N ASN A 39 -3.22 -5.13 9.49
CA ASN A 39 -2.13 -5.50 10.41
C ASN A 39 -0.80 -4.83 10.07
N LEU A 40 -0.83 -3.68 9.40
CA LEU A 40 0.37 -2.97 8.94
C LEU A 40 1.28 -3.88 8.11
N ARG A 41 0.69 -4.89 7.49
CA ARG A 41 1.43 -5.89 6.72
C ARG A 41 0.90 -6.07 5.31
N PHE A 42 -0.41 -6.21 5.14
CA PHE A 42 -1.01 -6.49 3.84
C PHE A 42 -1.75 -5.27 3.32
N ILE A 43 -1.47 -4.87 2.09
CA ILE A 43 -2.22 -3.80 1.44
C ILE A 43 -2.99 -4.39 0.28
N LYS A 44 -4.31 -4.18 0.28
CA LYS A 44 -5.18 -4.58 -0.84
C LYS A 44 -5.49 -3.35 -1.67
N PHE A 45 -5.40 -3.51 -2.98
CA PHE A 45 -5.72 -2.45 -3.94
C PHE A 45 -6.93 -2.85 -4.77
N LYS A 46 -7.83 -1.90 -4.97
CA LYS A 46 -8.97 -2.10 -5.84
C LYS A 46 -8.54 -2.23 -7.30
N GLU A 47 -7.54 -1.44 -7.71
CA GLU A 47 -7.02 -1.43 -9.07
C GLU A 47 -5.63 -2.06 -9.10
N ASP A 48 -5.43 -3.03 -10.01
CA ASP A 48 -4.14 -3.71 -10.13
C ASP A 48 -3.02 -2.73 -10.51
N LYS A 49 -3.33 -1.72 -11.31
CA LYS A 49 -2.33 -0.73 -11.70
C LYS A 49 -1.79 0.04 -10.49
N HIS A 50 -2.62 0.29 -9.49
CA HIS A 50 -2.18 0.98 -8.28
C HIS A 50 -1.23 0.09 -7.48
N ALA A 51 -1.51 -1.21 -7.41
CA ALA A 51 -0.62 -2.16 -6.74
C ALA A 51 0.73 -2.23 -7.44
N THR A 52 0.73 -2.25 -8.76
CA THR A 52 1.97 -2.27 -9.54
C THR A 52 2.81 -1.02 -9.28
N LEU A 53 2.20 0.16 -9.32
CA LEU A 53 2.91 1.40 -9.06
C LEU A 53 3.47 1.45 -7.64
N PHE A 54 2.69 0.99 -6.67
CA PHE A 54 3.14 0.92 -5.29
C PHE A 54 4.35 -0.01 -5.16
N PHE A 55 4.27 -1.17 -5.75
CA PHE A 55 5.36 -2.14 -5.70
C PHE A 55 6.64 -1.56 -6.30
N LEU A 56 6.54 -0.93 -7.46
CA LEU A 56 7.69 -0.31 -8.12
C LEU A 56 8.31 0.81 -7.28
N LYS A 57 7.48 1.55 -6.57
CA LYS A 57 7.94 2.67 -5.74
C LYS A 57 8.64 2.19 -4.47
N TRP A 58 8.14 1.13 -3.85
CA TRP A 58 8.54 0.75 -2.49
C TRP A 58 9.34 -0.55 -2.38
N SER A 59 9.52 -1.27 -3.47
CA SER A 59 10.33 -2.50 -3.43
C SER A 59 11.82 -2.25 -3.62
#